data_2bfddb7cd0be1ea75f5f23094fbdc802
#
_entry.id   2bfddb7cd0be1ea75f5f23094fbdc802
#
_cell.length_a   1.000
_cell.length_b   1.000
_cell.length_c   1.000
_cell.angle_alpha   90.00
_cell.angle_beta   90.00
_cell.angle_gamma   90.00
#
_symmetry.space_group_name_H-M   'P 1'
#
loop_
_entity.id
_entity.type
_entity.pdbx_description
1 polymer ?
#
loop_
_entity_poly.entity_id
_entity_poly.type
_entity_poly.pdbx_seq_one_letter_code
_entity_poly.pdbx_strand_id
1 'polypeptide(L)'
;SGEGRPLMTGVGYAAPLLIDVFGLLPGGEWFAEPHGDLEAAVVCRQSGCLDSHICPGRDTLMIPRTAAAGEVCPYHRIVNLSRDLRYRVTADCYDPAQIVRMPMFILPPAQEWYYRKQHPDYRPLPPLHPGLSGSGAGGNPIDIVYPQPGRVLVAPKSLEGEAQSLVFTAIHRDRNAVLYWHIDDNYIGATTLEHKISVRPAPGAHRLTVIDEHGARQSVSFSCR
;
A
#
# COMPACT_ATOMS: atom_id res chain seq x y z
N SER A 1 -18.63 -25.37 20.73
CA SER A 1 -17.41 -24.71 21.18
C SER A 1 -16.69 -24.17 19.93
N GLY A 2 -16.29 -22.92 19.89
CA GLY A 2 -15.55 -22.31 18.77
C GLY A 2 -14.05 -22.67 18.77
N GLU A 3 -13.68 -23.81 19.31
CA GLU A 3 -12.30 -24.22 19.47
C GLU A 3 -11.75 -24.77 18.14
N GLY A 4 -10.68 -24.15 17.64
CA GLY A 4 -10.01 -24.58 16.43
C GLY A 4 -9.29 -25.91 16.63
N ARG A 5 -9.53 -26.88 15.74
CA ARG A 5 -8.81 -28.15 15.76
C ARG A 5 -7.71 -28.13 14.69
N PRO A 6 -6.47 -28.52 15.02
CA PRO A 6 -5.40 -28.63 14.03
C PRO A 6 -5.82 -29.52 12.86
N LEU A 7 -5.45 -29.13 11.63
CA LEU A 7 -5.76 -29.83 10.37
C LEU A 7 -7.23 -29.85 9.92
N MET A 8 -8.16 -29.36 10.72
CA MET A 8 -9.55 -29.19 10.26
C MET A 8 -9.69 -27.89 9.46
N THR A 9 -9.67 -27.99 8.14
CA THR A 9 -9.94 -26.87 7.24
C THR A 9 -11.32 -26.96 6.64
N GLY A 10 -11.96 -25.84 6.36
CA GLY A 10 -13.27 -25.79 5.71
C GLY A 10 -13.29 -26.55 4.39
N VAL A 11 -12.20 -26.47 3.61
CA VAL A 11 -12.05 -27.17 2.35
C VAL A 11 -11.97 -28.69 2.54
N GLY A 12 -11.26 -29.15 3.60
CA GLY A 12 -11.07 -30.58 3.82
C GLY A 12 -12.30 -31.30 4.40
N TYR A 13 -13.11 -30.60 5.19
CA TYR A 13 -14.22 -31.23 5.92
C TYR A 13 -15.60 -30.70 5.55
N ALA A 14 -15.76 -29.41 5.38
CA ALA A 14 -17.06 -28.83 5.06
C ALA A 14 -17.36 -28.82 3.57
N ALA A 15 -16.37 -28.66 2.70
CA ALA A 15 -16.60 -28.60 1.27
C ALA A 15 -17.10 -29.92 0.68
N PRO A 16 -16.58 -31.13 1.02
CA PRO A 16 -17.14 -32.38 0.55
C PRO A 16 -18.62 -32.53 0.92
N LEU A 17 -18.96 -32.26 2.18
CA LEU A 17 -20.34 -32.31 2.64
C LEU A 17 -21.26 -31.34 1.91
N LEU A 18 -20.77 -30.12 1.66
CA LEU A 18 -21.47 -29.11 0.89
C LEU A 18 -21.74 -29.60 -0.54
N ILE A 19 -20.72 -30.15 -1.20
CA ILE A 19 -20.86 -30.69 -2.57
C ILE A 19 -21.87 -31.84 -2.61
N ASP A 20 -21.83 -32.75 -1.65
CA ASP A 20 -22.78 -33.85 -1.56
C ASP A 20 -24.22 -33.35 -1.38
N VAL A 21 -24.43 -32.36 -0.51
CA VAL A 21 -25.74 -31.69 -0.31
C VAL A 21 -26.21 -31.00 -1.61
N PHE A 22 -25.33 -30.30 -2.32
CA PHE A 22 -25.68 -29.70 -3.60
C PHE A 22 -26.02 -30.76 -4.66
N GLY A 23 -25.36 -31.90 -4.63
CA GLY A 23 -25.68 -33.04 -5.52
C GLY A 23 -27.07 -33.62 -5.31
N LEU A 24 -27.69 -33.43 -4.15
CA LEU A 24 -29.05 -33.85 -3.84
C LEU A 24 -30.12 -32.85 -4.29
N LEU A 25 -29.73 -31.62 -4.62
CA LEU A 25 -30.65 -30.59 -5.08
C LEU A 25 -30.98 -30.81 -6.56
N PRO A 26 -32.22 -30.52 -6.98
CA PRO A 26 -32.53 -30.52 -8.41
C PRO A 26 -31.68 -29.50 -9.14
N GLY A 27 -31.20 -29.83 -10.34
CA GLY A 27 -30.42 -28.89 -11.15
C GLY A 27 -31.23 -27.62 -11.37
N GLY A 28 -30.60 -26.48 -11.05
CA GLY A 28 -31.17 -25.16 -11.23
C GLY A 28 -30.59 -24.47 -12.47
N GLU A 29 -31.28 -23.48 -12.95
CA GLU A 29 -30.73 -22.53 -13.93
C GLU A 29 -29.70 -21.63 -13.25
N TRP A 30 -28.75 -21.09 -14.03
CA TRP A 30 -27.83 -20.10 -13.56
C TRP A 30 -28.57 -18.82 -13.16
N PHE A 31 -28.02 -18.08 -12.20
CA PHE A 31 -28.60 -16.80 -11.78
C PHE A 31 -28.75 -15.86 -12.98
N ALA A 32 -29.94 -15.24 -13.11
CA ALA A 32 -30.14 -14.21 -14.11
C ALA A 32 -29.23 -13.01 -13.83
N GLU A 33 -28.58 -12.50 -14.87
CA GLU A 33 -27.77 -11.29 -14.73
C GLU A 33 -28.66 -10.10 -14.33
N PRO A 34 -28.27 -9.32 -13.30
CA PRO A 34 -29.05 -8.18 -12.83
C PRO A 34 -28.86 -6.95 -13.75
N HIS A 35 -29.24 -7.07 -15.03
CA HIS A 35 -29.04 -6.02 -16.05
C HIS A 35 -29.59 -4.65 -15.64
N GLY A 36 -30.63 -4.59 -14.81
CA GLY A 36 -31.21 -3.34 -14.32
C GLY A 36 -30.33 -2.60 -13.33
N ASP A 37 -29.45 -3.32 -12.62
CA ASP A 37 -28.62 -2.78 -11.55
C ASP A 37 -27.15 -2.62 -11.98
N LEU A 38 -26.82 -3.03 -13.19
CA LEU A 38 -25.48 -2.92 -13.77
C LEU A 38 -25.44 -1.81 -14.81
N GLU A 39 -24.26 -1.23 -14.96
CA GLU A 39 -23.93 -0.32 -16.05
C GLU A 39 -22.50 -0.57 -16.56
N ALA A 40 -22.28 -0.23 -17.84
CA ALA A 40 -20.95 -0.37 -18.44
C ALA A 40 -20.04 0.76 -17.97
N ALA A 41 -18.90 0.41 -17.39
CA ALA A 41 -17.88 1.37 -16.99
C ALA A 41 -16.51 0.98 -17.52
N VAL A 42 -15.72 1.99 -17.85
CA VAL A 42 -14.30 1.81 -18.24
C VAL A 42 -13.46 1.84 -16.98
N VAL A 43 -12.74 0.76 -16.75
CA VAL A 43 -11.89 0.58 -15.57
C VAL A 43 -10.43 0.40 -15.96
N CYS A 44 -9.55 0.81 -15.07
CA CYS A 44 -8.12 0.57 -15.19
C CYS A 44 -7.83 -0.92 -14.97
N ARG A 45 -7.20 -1.58 -15.94
CA ARG A 45 -6.88 -3.02 -15.87
C ARG A 45 -5.99 -3.39 -14.69
N GLN A 46 -5.09 -2.50 -14.25
CA GLN A 46 -4.14 -2.78 -13.18
C GLN A 46 -4.71 -2.54 -11.78
N SER A 47 -5.54 -1.52 -11.61
CA SER A 47 -6.07 -1.17 -10.28
C SER A 47 -7.52 -1.60 -10.04
N GLY A 48 -8.28 -1.86 -11.09
CA GLY A 48 -9.73 -2.08 -10.99
C GLY A 48 -10.56 -0.82 -10.71
N CYS A 49 -9.92 0.34 -10.47
CA CYS A 49 -10.61 1.62 -10.29
C CYS A 49 -11.14 2.16 -11.63
N LEU A 50 -12.01 3.17 -11.59
CA LEU A 50 -12.46 3.86 -12.81
C LEU A 50 -11.27 4.45 -13.58
N ASP A 51 -11.37 4.49 -14.90
CA ASP A 51 -10.30 5.01 -15.75
C ASP A 51 -10.00 6.49 -15.47
N SER A 52 -8.71 6.82 -15.38
CA SER A 52 -8.23 8.20 -15.20
C SER A 52 -7.85 8.89 -16.53
N HIS A 53 -8.21 8.32 -17.67
CA HIS A 53 -7.80 8.72 -19.03
C HIS A 53 -6.30 8.60 -19.34
N ILE A 54 -5.45 8.47 -18.34
CA ILE A 54 -4.01 8.23 -18.49
C ILE A 54 -3.62 6.77 -18.27
N CYS A 55 -4.58 5.91 -17.91
CA CYS A 55 -4.36 4.48 -17.76
C CYS A 55 -4.03 3.83 -19.11
N PRO A 56 -2.87 3.19 -19.29
CA PRO A 56 -2.49 2.59 -20.56
C PRO A 56 -3.30 1.33 -20.89
N GLY A 57 -3.75 0.60 -19.89
CA GLY A 57 -4.59 -0.59 -20.02
C GLY A 57 -5.99 -0.35 -19.46
N ARG A 58 -7.03 -0.57 -20.27
CA ARG A 58 -8.43 -0.32 -19.93
C ARG A 58 -9.28 -1.53 -20.30
N ASP A 59 -10.27 -1.81 -19.47
CA ASP A 59 -11.29 -2.81 -19.74
C ASP A 59 -12.67 -2.18 -19.53
N THR A 60 -13.66 -2.65 -20.30
CA THR A 60 -15.05 -2.27 -20.07
C THR A 60 -15.73 -3.40 -19.32
N LEU A 61 -16.20 -3.11 -18.13
CA LEU A 61 -16.88 -4.08 -17.27
C LEU A 61 -18.31 -3.61 -16.96
N MET A 62 -19.20 -4.57 -16.77
CA MET A 62 -20.50 -4.33 -16.19
C MET A 62 -20.35 -4.24 -14.67
N ILE A 63 -20.55 -3.07 -14.10
CA ILE A 63 -20.39 -2.82 -12.66
C ILE A 63 -21.71 -2.41 -12.03
N PRO A 64 -21.94 -2.63 -10.73
CA PRO A 64 -23.10 -2.08 -10.04
C PRO A 64 -23.17 -0.55 -10.19
N ARG A 65 -24.34 0.00 -10.41
CA ARG A 65 -24.53 1.47 -10.54
C ARG A 65 -23.99 2.24 -9.33
N THR A 66 -24.05 1.64 -8.14
CA THR A 66 -23.47 2.22 -6.94
C THR A 66 -21.94 2.32 -6.98
N ALA A 67 -21.29 1.48 -7.77
CA ALA A 67 -19.84 1.50 -7.98
C ALA A 67 -19.40 2.48 -9.09
N ALA A 68 -20.32 2.95 -9.93
CA ALA A 68 -20.03 3.93 -10.98
C ALA A 68 -19.62 5.31 -10.44
N ALA A 69 -19.99 5.62 -9.20
CA ALA A 69 -19.48 6.78 -8.44
C ALA A 69 -18.15 6.50 -7.72
N GLY A 70 -17.47 5.38 -8.04
CA GLY A 70 -16.23 4.94 -7.42
C GLY A 70 -15.05 5.85 -7.71
N GLU A 71 -13.94 5.55 -7.06
CA GLU A 71 -12.71 6.33 -7.18
C GLU A 71 -12.05 6.15 -8.56
N VAL A 72 -11.71 7.28 -9.18
CA VAL A 72 -10.88 7.30 -10.39
C VAL A 72 -9.47 6.85 -10.03
N CYS A 73 -8.84 6.06 -10.89
CA CYS A 73 -7.53 5.46 -10.64
C CYS A 73 -6.48 6.49 -10.16
N PRO A 74 -6.06 6.45 -8.89
CA PRO A 74 -5.11 7.40 -8.32
C PRO A 74 -3.66 6.99 -8.58
N TYR A 75 -3.45 5.77 -9.09
CA TYR A 75 -2.14 5.15 -9.19
C TYR A 75 -1.40 5.47 -10.49
N HIS A 76 -2.13 5.68 -11.61
CA HIS A 76 -1.50 6.09 -12.84
C HIS A 76 -1.19 7.58 -12.81
N ARG A 77 0.08 7.93 -12.99
CA ARG A 77 0.56 9.31 -13.05
C ARG A 77 1.52 9.49 -14.20
N ILE A 78 1.46 10.66 -14.85
CA ILE A 78 2.46 11.03 -15.84
C ILE A 78 3.76 11.35 -15.13
N VAL A 79 4.83 10.67 -15.50
CA VAL A 79 6.18 10.86 -14.94
C VAL A 79 7.10 11.35 -16.04
N ASN A 80 7.90 12.34 -15.73
CA ASN A 80 8.97 12.85 -16.59
C ASN A 80 10.23 12.04 -16.31
N LEU A 81 10.74 11.37 -17.30
CA LEU A 81 11.91 10.51 -17.23
C LEU A 81 13.03 11.02 -18.14
N SER A 82 14.26 10.71 -17.79
CA SER A 82 15.41 10.86 -18.67
C SER A 82 15.23 9.99 -19.93
N ARG A 83 15.93 10.31 -21.00
CA ARG A 83 15.84 9.59 -22.28
C ARG A 83 16.11 8.08 -22.14
N ASP A 84 16.97 7.70 -21.22
CA ASP A 84 17.30 6.30 -20.91
C ASP A 84 16.32 5.64 -19.91
N LEU A 85 15.29 6.37 -19.47
CA LEU A 85 14.26 5.96 -18.52
C LEU A 85 14.78 5.57 -17.12
N ARG A 86 16.02 5.93 -16.78
CA ARG A 86 16.66 5.51 -15.52
C ARG A 86 16.39 6.47 -14.37
N TYR A 87 16.08 7.73 -14.66
CA TYR A 87 15.90 8.77 -13.66
C TYR A 87 14.64 9.57 -13.91
N ARG A 88 14.02 10.05 -12.84
CA ARG A 88 13.02 11.12 -12.91
C ARG A 88 13.74 12.45 -13.06
N VAL A 89 13.23 13.29 -13.95
CA VAL A 89 13.83 14.59 -14.29
C VAL A 89 12.79 15.70 -14.26
N THR A 90 13.26 16.94 -14.14
CA THR A 90 12.46 18.15 -14.33
C THR A 90 13.11 19.02 -15.40
N ALA A 91 12.34 19.95 -15.96
CA ALA A 91 12.87 20.88 -16.97
C ALA A 91 13.96 21.82 -16.41
N ASP A 92 14.07 21.94 -15.09
CA ASP A 92 15.08 22.81 -14.44
C ASP A 92 16.48 22.19 -14.45
N CYS A 93 16.60 20.88 -14.59
CA CYS A 93 17.89 20.17 -14.49
C CYS A 93 18.19 19.27 -15.68
N TYR A 94 17.26 19.15 -16.61
CA TYR A 94 17.41 18.26 -17.76
C TYR A 94 16.88 18.94 -19.03
N ASP A 95 17.50 18.69 -20.16
CA ASP A 95 17.06 19.25 -21.45
C ASP A 95 15.60 18.83 -21.74
N PRO A 96 14.66 19.78 -21.82
CA PRO A 96 13.26 19.50 -22.08
C PRO A 96 13.01 18.67 -23.36
N ALA A 97 13.86 18.79 -24.37
CA ALA A 97 13.77 18.03 -25.62
C ALA A 97 14.10 16.53 -25.42
N GLN A 98 14.75 16.17 -24.32
CA GLN A 98 15.13 14.80 -23.98
C GLN A 98 14.26 14.21 -22.89
N ILE A 99 13.26 14.92 -22.39
CA ILE A 99 12.33 14.43 -21.38
C ILE A 99 11.30 13.51 -22.04
N VAL A 100 11.24 12.27 -21.56
CA VAL A 100 10.22 11.30 -21.93
C VAL A 100 9.09 11.35 -20.90
N ARG A 101 7.89 11.67 -21.35
CA ARG A 101 6.67 11.69 -20.50
C ARG A 101 5.89 10.42 -20.72
N MET A 102 5.71 9.63 -19.70
CA MET A 102 4.94 8.39 -19.79
C MET A 102 4.08 8.13 -18.54
N PRO A 103 2.91 7.47 -18.71
CA PRO A 103 2.14 7.01 -17.59
C PRO A 103 2.87 5.87 -16.87
N MET A 104 2.95 5.95 -15.54
CA MET A 104 3.47 4.90 -14.70
C MET A 104 2.46 4.53 -13.62
N PHE A 105 2.36 3.24 -13.32
CA PHE A 105 1.56 2.71 -12.22
C PHE A 105 2.36 2.81 -10.92
N ILE A 106 2.01 3.78 -10.08
CA ILE A 106 2.77 4.12 -8.87
C ILE A 106 1.93 3.79 -7.65
N LEU A 107 2.34 2.78 -6.93
CA LEU A 107 1.70 2.38 -5.68
C LEU A 107 2.34 3.10 -4.48
N PRO A 108 1.59 3.31 -3.38
CA PRO A 108 2.18 3.65 -2.10
C PRO A 108 3.23 2.63 -1.68
N PRO A 109 4.30 3.02 -0.94
CA PRO A 109 5.42 2.14 -0.62
C PRO A 109 5.03 0.80 0.00
N ALA A 110 4.06 0.80 0.92
CA ALA A 110 3.57 -0.42 1.55
C ALA A 110 2.88 -1.35 0.55
N GLN A 111 2.02 -0.82 -0.30
CA GLN A 111 1.34 -1.60 -1.34
C GLN A 111 2.33 -2.10 -2.40
N GLU A 112 3.26 -1.25 -2.82
CA GLU A 112 4.32 -1.59 -3.77
C GLU A 112 5.14 -2.80 -3.29
N TRP A 113 5.51 -2.83 -2.01
CA TRP A 113 6.30 -3.92 -1.44
C TRP A 113 5.60 -5.29 -1.54
N TYR A 114 4.28 -5.34 -1.28
CA TYR A 114 3.50 -6.57 -1.43
C TYR A 114 3.22 -6.90 -2.89
N TYR A 115 2.88 -5.90 -3.69
CA TYR A 115 2.53 -6.06 -5.10
C TYR A 115 3.68 -6.65 -5.91
N ARG A 116 4.90 -6.18 -5.71
CA ARG A 116 6.12 -6.67 -6.39
C ARG A 116 6.38 -8.17 -6.18
N LYS A 117 5.94 -8.74 -5.07
CA LYS A 117 6.12 -10.18 -4.82
C LYS A 117 5.29 -11.05 -5.75
N GLN A 118 4.14 -10.55 -6.19
CA GLN A 118 3.19 -11.27 -7.03
C GLN A 118 3.25 -10.84 -8.50
N HIS A 119 3.88 -9.70 -8.79
CA HIS A 119 3.99 -9.10 -10.12
C HIS A 119 5.45 -8.81 -10.47
N PRO A 120 6.20 -9.81 -10.99
CA PRO A 120 7.62 -9.64 -11.34
C PRO A 120 7.87 -8.55 -12.40
N ASP A 121 6.90 -8.31 -13.26
CA ASP A 121 6.95 -7.31 -14.37
C ASP A 121 6.66 -5.88 -13.89
N TYR A 122 6.31 -5.70 -12.62
CA TYR A 122 6.09 -4.35 -12.08
C TYR A 122 7.37 -3.51 -12.16
N ARG A 123 7.22 -2.33 -12.75
CA ARG A 123 8.31 -1.36 -12.86
C ARG A 123 8.19 -0.33 -11.74
N PRO A 124 9.09 -0.37 -10.75
CA PRO A 124 9.11 0.63 -9.68
C PRO A 124 9.42 2.00 -10.25
N LEU A 125 9.00 3.03 -9.52
CA LEU A 125 9.28 4.41 -9.89
C LEU A 125 10.80 4.65 -9.86
N PRO A 126 11.42 5.13 -10.98
CA PRO A 126 12.85 5.41 -11.03
C PRO A 126 13.27 6.45 -9.99
N PRO A 127 14.53 6.41 -9.50
CA PRO A 127 15.06 7.42 -8.59
C PRO A 127 15.09 8.81 -9.25
N LEU A 128 15.23 9.84 -8.45
CA LEU A 128 15.49 11.19 -8.95
C LEU A 128 16.87 11.28 -9.59
N HIS A 129 16.99 12.13 -10.60
CA HIS A 129 18.30 12.43 -11.18
C HIS A 129 19.21 13.04 -10.11
N PRO A 130 20.51 12.66 -10.03
CA PRO A 130 21.43 13.15 -9.00
C PRO A 130 21.56 14.68 -8.91
N GLY A 131 21.25 15.39 -9.99
CA GLY A 131 21.22 16.85 -10.04
C GLY A 131 19.95 17.49 -9.45
N LEU A 132 18.98 16.69 -8.99
CA LEU A 132 17.73 17.16 -8.41
C LEU A 132 17.74 16.95 -6.89
N SER A 133 17.67 18.06 -6.15
CA SER A 133 17.40 18.02 -4.72
C SER A 133 15.90 18.27 -4.49
N GLY A 134 15.17 17.29 -3.95
CA GLY A 134 13.78 17.51 -3.55
C GLY A 134 12.81 16.35 -3.86
N SER A 135 11.62 16.41 -3.30
CA SER A 135 10.53 15.45 -3.53
C SER A 135 9.93 15.65 -4.93
N GLY A 136 10.45 14.92 -5.89
CA GLY A 136 9.84 14.88 -7.23
C GLY A 136 8.47 14.20 -7.23
N ALA A 137 7.78 14.21 -8.38
CA ALA A 137 6.40 13.79 -8.65
C ALA A 137 5.99 12.34 -8.23
N GLY A 138 6.81 11.64 -7.45
CA GLY A 138 6.59 10.26 -7.00
C GLY A 138 5.99 10.09 -5.61
N GLY A 139 5.68 11.18 -4.92
CA GLY A 139 5.21 11.13 -3.52
C GLY A 139 6.32 10.79 -2.52
N ASN A 140 5.95 10.71 -1.24
CA ASN A 140 6.87 10.36 -0.17
C ASN A 140 7.39 8.92 -0.34
N PRO A 141 8.71 8.66 -0.28
CA PRO A 141 9.25 7.31 -0.36
C PRO A 141 9.01 6.48 0.90
N ILE A 142 8.63 7.13 2.02
CA ILE A 142 8.41 6.51 3.33
C ILE A 142 6.91 6.32 3.55
N ASP A 143 6.52 5.16 4.09
CA ASP A 143 5.18 4.90 4.57
C ASP A 143 5.24 4.28 5.98
N ILE A 144 4.56 4.89 6.95
CA ILE A 144 4.45 4.37 8.31
C ILE A 144 3.26 3.42 8.36
N VAL A 145 3.55 2.13 8.44
CA VAL A 145 2.53 1.07 8.48
C VAL A 145 1.88 0.98 9.86
N TYR A 146 2.69 1.14 10.92
CA TYR A 146 2.22 1.13 12.29
C TYR A 146 3.10 2.04 13.17
N PRO A 147 2.49 2.89 14.00
CA PRO A 147 1.06 3.08 14.23
C PRO A 147 0.36 3.80 13.07
N GLN A 148 -0.96 3.56 12.94
CA GLN A 148 -1.79 4.33 12.01
C GLN A 148 -2.20 5.67 12.62
N PRO A 149 -2.50 6.69 11.79
CA PRO A 149 -2.89 8.01 12.27
C PRO A 149 -4.10 7.98 13.22
N GLY A 150 -4.01 8.71 14.33
CA GLY A 150 -5.11 8.88 15.28
C GLY A 150 -5.45 7.64 16.12
N ARG A 151 -4.67 6.56 16.06
CA ARG A 151 -4.92 5.36 16.87
C ARG A 151 -4.52 5.54 18.33
N VAL A 152 -5.31 4.93 19.18
CA VAL A 152 -5.00 4.74 20.61
C VAL A 152 -4.32 3.40 20.75
N LEU A 153 -3.07 3.39 21.18
CA LEU A 153 -2.29 2.19 21.42
C LEU A 153 -2.38 1.79 22.89
N VAL A 154 -2.50 0.50 23.11
CA VAL A 154 -2.45 -0.08 24.46
C VAL A 154 -1.23 -0.99 24.50
N ALA A 155 -0.26 -0.67 25.38
CA ALA A 155 0.89 -1.53 25.57
C ALA A 155 0.43 -2.84 26.25
N PRO A 156 0.71 -4.02 25.66
CA PRO A 156 0.42 -5.28 26.33
C PRO A 156 1.16 -5.33 27.66
N LYS A 157 0.56 -5.95 28.67
CA LYS A 157 1.21 -6.20 29.95
C LYS A 157 1.68 -7.65 30.00
N SER A 158 2.86 -7.86 30.57
CA SER A 158 3.33 -9.21 30.91
C SER A 158 2.46 -9.82 32.02
N LEU A 159 2.59 -11.11 32.28
CA LEU A 159 1.94 -11.77 33.39
C LEU A 159 2.34 -11.16 34.75
N GLU A 160 3.48 -10.50 34.82
CA GLU A 160 4.03 -9.79 35.99
C GLU A 160 3.56 -8.33 36.08
N GLY A 161 2.73 -7.87 35.10
CA GLY A 161 2.14 -6.54 35.11
C GLY A 161 3.00 -5.45 34.41
N GLU A 162 4.17 -5.80 33.92
CA GLU A 162 5.04 -4.85 33.22
C GLU A 162 4.56 -4.55 31.80
N ALA A 163 4.59 -3.27 31.40
CA ALA A 163 4.26 -2.85 30.03
C ALA A 163 5.29 -3.40 29.04
N GLN A 164 4.82 -4.11 28.01
CA GLN A 164 5.67 -4.60 26.93
C GLN A 164 5.90 -3.52 25.87
N SER A 165 6.97 -3.71 25.09
CA SER A 165 7.29 -2.82 24.00
C SER A 165 6.32 -2.98 22.83
N LEU A 166 5.99 -1.87 22.19
CA LEU A 166 5.29 -1.83 20.92
C LEU A 166 6.29 -1.85 19.77
N VAL A 167 6.00 -2.57 18.70
CA VAL A 167 6.87 -2.62 17.52
C VAL A 167 6.28 -1.70 16.46
N PHE A 168 6.96 -0.58 16.21
CA PHE A 168 6.60 0.33 15.12
C PHE A 168 7.22 -0.15 13.82
N THR A 169 6.51 0.05 12.71
CA THR A 169 6.90 -0.48 11.40
C THR A 169 6.73 0.60 10.35
N ALA A 170 7.75 0.79 9.52
CA ALA A 170 7.70 1.60 8.33
C ALA A 170 8.23 0.82 7.12
N ILE A 171 7.95 1.32 5.93
CA ILE A 171 8.46 0.79 4.66
C ILE A 171 9.05 1.95 3.86
N HIS A 172 10.16 1.70 3.20
CA HIS A 172 10.78 2.61 2.26
C HIS A 172 10.79 2.02 0.85
N ARG A 173 10.68 2.86 -0.19
CA ARG A 173 10.77 2.40 -1.59
C ARG A 173 12.12 1.81 -1.94
N ASP A 174 13.19 2.46 -1.47
CA ASP A 174 14.54 1.89 -1.55
C ASP A 174 14.74 0.93 -0.38
N ARG A 175 15.05 -0.32 -0.72
CA ARG A 175 15.26 -1.38 0.27
C ARG A 175 16.50 -1.15 1.13
N ASN A 176 17.49 -0.41 0.63
CA ASN A 176 18.74 -0.16 1.32
C ASN A 176 18.76 1.15 2.10
N ALA A 177 17.65 1.91 2.07
CA ALA A 177 17.56 3.18 2.78
C ALA A 177 17.77 3.02 4.29
N VAL A 178 18.36 4.02 4.90
CA VAL A 178 18.47 4.13 6.36
C VAL A 178 17.32 5.01 6.86
N LEU A 179 16.51 4.51 7.79
CA LEU A 179 15.46 5.28 8.42
C LEU A 179 15.83 5.66 9.85
N TYR A 180 15.74 6.94 10.14
CA TYR A 180 15.94 7.55 11.46
C TYR A 180 14.59 7.80 12.12
N TRP A 181 14.42 7.31 13.34
CA TRP A 181 13.14 7.32 14.04
C TRP A 181 13.16 8.33 15.19
N HIS A 182 12.09 9.09 15.30
CA HIS A 182 11.91 10.07 16.36
C HIS A 182 10.50 9.98 16.96
N ILE A 183 10.39 10.11 18.27
CA ILE A 183 9.12 10.31 18.98
C ILE A 183 9.20 11.67 19.68
N ASP A 184 8.25 12.56 19.42
CA ASP A 184 8.18 13.91 20.00
C ASP A 184 9.52 14.64 19.91
N ASP A 185 10.14 14.61 18.72
CA ASP A 185 11.45 15.18 18.41
C ASP A 185 12.66 14.49 19.10
N ASN A 186 12.45 13.48 19.92
CA ASN A 186 13.52 12.69 20.49
C ASN A 186 13.91 11.54 19.56
N TYR A 187 15.18 11.47 19.22
CA TYR A 187 15.73 10.36 18.44
C TYR A 187 15.69 9.05 19.23
N ILE A 188 15.15 7.98 18.63
CA ILE A 188 14.99 6.68 19.27
C ILE A 188 15.78 5.57 18.59
N GLY A 189 16.31 5.80 17.39
CA GLY A 189 17.16 4.83 16.70
C GLY A 189 17.12 4.94 15.19
N ALA A 190 17.95 4.12 14.52
CA ALA A 190 17.97 3.96 13.08
C ALA A 190 17.76 2.50 12.70
N THR A 191 17.19 2.27 11.52
CA THR A 191 16.97 0.91 10.97
C THR A 191 17.36 0.84 9.51
N THR A 192 17.85 -0.33 9.09
CA THR A 192 18.21 -0.67 7.71
C THR A 192 17.57 -1.99 7.33
N LEU A 193 17.24 -2.19 6.07
CA LEU A 193 16.63 -3.41 5.49
C LEU A 193 15.23 -3.74 6.04
N GLU A 194 15.09 -4.00 7.32
CA GLU A 194 13.83 -4.18 8.02
C GLU A 194 13.57 -2.98 8.94
N HIS A 195 12.60 -2.15 8.56
CA HIS A 195 12.28 -0.93 9.29
C HIS A 195 11.26 -1.21 10.38
N LYS A 196 11.73 -1.85 11.44
CA LYS A 196 10.97 -2.13 12.65
C LYS A 196 11.77 -1.68 13.86
N ILE A 197 11.13 -0.98 14.79
CA ILE A 197 11.73 -0.51 16.02
C ILE A 197 10.83 -0.81 17.22
N SER A 198 11.43 -1.30 18.28
CA SER A 198 10.71 -1.62 19.53
C SER A 198 10.77 -0.41 20.45
N VAL A 199 9.61 0.08 20.90
CA VAL A 199 9.49 1.30 21.69
C VAL A 199 8.52 1.13 22.86
N ARG A 200 8.75 1.89 23.94
CA ARG A 200 7.84 2.02 25.09
C ARG A 200 7.44 3.49 25.25
N PRO A 201 6.45 3.97 24.49
CA PRO A 201 5.98 5.34 24.66
C PRO A 201 5.35 5.52 26.04
N ALA A 202 5.50 6.69 26.63
CA ALA A 202 4.76 7.06 27.84
C ALA A 202 3.26 7.16 27.56
N PRO A 203 2.38 7.08 28.57
CA PRO A 203 0.97 7.42 28.35
C PRO A 203 0.81 8.86 27.89
N GLY A 204 -0.02 9.09 26.87
CA GLY A 204 -0.27 10.42 26.34
C GLY A 204 -0.35 10.47 24.81
N ALA A 205 -0.41 11.68 24.28
CA ALA A 205 -0.38 11.93 22.82
C ALA A 205 1.06 12.08 22.36
N HIS A 206 1.38 11.42 21.25
CA HIS A 206 2.72 11.37 20.67
C HIS A 206 2.70 11.62 19.17
N ARG A 207 3.85 12.04 18.64
CA ARG A 207 4.12 12.14 17.22
C ARG A 207 5.34 11.27 16.86
N LEU A 208 5.11 10.26 16.05
CA LEU A 208 6.19 9.50 15.42
C LEU A 208 6.62 10.20 14.14
N THR A 209 7.90 10.43 13.98
CA THR A 209 8.52 10.97 12.76
C THR A 209 9.61 10.02 12.29
N VAL A 210 9.57 9.66 11.01
CA VAL A 210 10.58 8.83 10.35
C VAL A 210 11.21 9.65 9.23
N ILE A 211 12.54 9.68 9.16
CA ILE A 211 13.32 10.46 8.20
C ILE A 211 14.31 9.51 7.53
N ASP A 212 14.52 9.65 6.22
CA ASP A 212 15.57 8.95 5.50
C ASP A 212 16.87 9.74 5.42
N GLU A 213 17.94 9.13 4.92
CA GLU A 213 19.25 9.77 4.71
C GLU A 213 19.22 10.92 3.67
N HIS A 214 18.15 11.04 2.89
CA HIS A 214 17.97 12.09 1.89
C HIS A 214 17.07 13.23 2.36
N GLY A 215 16.58 13.17 3.61
CA GLY A 215 15.74 14.18 4.23
C GLY A 215 14.25 14.06 3.92
N ALA A 216 13.81 13.01 3.21
CA ALA A 216 12.39 12.73 3.11
C ALA A 216 11.86 12.30 4.48
N ARG A 217 10.70 12.82 4.87
CA ARG A 217 10.12 12.56 6.19
C ARG A 217 8.64 12.23 6.12
N GLN A 218 8.21 11.34 7.01
CA GLN A 218 6.80 11.03 7.25
C GLN A 218 6.52 11.10 8.74
N SER A 219 5.35 11.63 9.10
CA SER A 219 4.94 11.74 10.51
C SER A 219 3.53 11.23 10.71
N VAL A 220 3.28 10.64 11.88
CA VAL A 220 1.98 10.16 12.31
C VAL A 220 1.76 10.51 13.77
N SER A 221 0.55 10.98 14.12
CA SER A 221 0.14 11.21 15.50
C SER A 221 -0.63 10.01 16.03
N PHE A 222 -0.35 9.62 17.25
CA PHE A 222 -1.02 8.52 17.97
C PHE A 222 -1.10 8.85 19.46
N SER A 223 -1.86 8.10 20.22
CA SER A 223 -1.86 8.19 21.68
C SER A 223 -1.61 6.82 22.30
N CYS A 224 -1.02 6.81 23.51
CA CYS A 224 -0.74 5.60 24.26
C CYS A 224 -1.48 5.63 25.60
N ARG A 225 -2.01 4.48 26.06
CA ARG A 225 -2.67 4.29 27.35
C ARG A 225 -2.04 3.14 28.09
#